data_3bae5c501f90a3760cbfcc85079b75a2
#
_entry.id   3bae5c501f90a3760cbfcc85079b75a2
#
_cell.length_a   1.000
_cell.length_b   1.000
_cell.length_c   1.000
_cell.angle_alpha   90.00
_cell.angle_beta   90.00
_cell.angle_gamma   90.00
#
_symmetry.space_group_name_H-M   'P 1'
#
loop_
_entity.id
_entity.type
_entity.pdbx_description
1 polymer ?
#
loop_
_entity_poly.entity_id
_entity_poly.type
_entity_poly.pdbx_seq_one_letter_code
_entity_poly.pdbx_strand_id
1 'polypeptide(L)' 'GEMKAIFAQQFSIINQAFGETFLELFGGGKATLELEDETDILNGGIEIRVQPPARP' A
#
# COMPACT_ATOMS: atom_id res chain seq x y z
N GLY A 1 -1.10 -16.08 14.20
CA GLY A 1 -0.40 -17.08 13.53
C GLY A 1 0.61 -16.57 12.53
N GLU A 2 1.39 -17.48 12.04
CA GLU A 2 2.43 -17.12 11.10
C GLU A 2 1.89 -16.60 9.79
N MET A 3 0.71 -17.05 9.40
CA MET A 3 0.13 -16.60 8.14
C MET A 3 -0.14 -15.10 8.15
N LYS A 4 -0.60 -14.59 9.29
CA LYS A 4 -0.84 -13.17 9.38
C LYS A 4 0.46 -12.39 9.33
N ALA A 5 1.48 -12.90 9.99
CA ALA A 5 2.78 -12.23 9.98
C ALA A 5 3.36 -12.22 8.58
N ILE A 6 3.24 -13.32 7.87
CA ILE A 6 3.75 -13.41 6.51
C ILE A 6 2.98 -12.46 5.60
N PHE A 7 1.66 -12.43 5.77
CA PHE A 7 0.84 -11.53 4.96
C PHE A 7 1.25 -10.07 5.17
N ALA A 8 1.41 -9.69 6.44
CA ALA A 8 1.77 -8.30 6.74
C ALA A 8 3.13 -7.96 6.16
N GLN A 9 4.06 -8.90 6.22
CA GLN A 9 5.39 -8.69 5.69
C GLN A 9 5.34 -8.53 4.17
N GLN A 10 4.60 -9.39 3.50
CA GLN A 10 4.46 -9.31 2.05
C GLN A 10 3.72 -8.04 1.64
N PHE A 11 2.70 -7.70 2.41
CA PHE A 11 1.95 -6.48 2.13
C PHE A 11 2.85 -5.26 2.21
N SER A 12 3.73 -5.24 3.18
CA SER A 12 4.66 -4.12 3.34
C SER A 12 5.58 -4.00 2.13
N ILE A 13 6.07 -5.13 1.64
CA ILE A 13 6.94 -5.14 0.46
C ILE A 13 6.19 -4.65 -0.76
N ILE A 14 4.97 -5.14 -0.94
CA ILE A 14 4.16 -4.74 -2.07
C ILE A 14 3.82 -3.26 -1.98
N ASN A 15 3.52 -2.79 -0.78
CA ASN A 15 3.19 -1.39 -0.58
C ASN A 15 4.36 -0.49 -0.97
N GLN A 16 5.55 -0.88 -0.57
CA GLN A 16 6.73 -0.11 -0.90
C GLN A 16 6.97 -0.09 -2.41
N ALA A 17 6.86 -1.24 -3.04
CA ALA A 17 7.05 -1.33 -4.48
C ALA A 17 6.00 -0.51 -5.21
N PHE A 18 4.78 -0.55 -4.72
CA PHE A 18 3.70 0.21 -5.32
C PHE A 18 3.99 1.71 -5.25
N GLY A 19 4.44 2.16 -4.09
CA GLY A 19 4.77 3.57 -3.93
C GLY A 19 5.90 4.02 -4.83
N GLU A 20 6.91 3.18 -4.96
CA GLU A 20 8.03 3.52 -5.83
C GLU A 20 7.62 3.56 -7.29
N THR A 21 6.80 2.61 -7.69
CA THR A 21 6.31 2.58 -9.07
C THR A 21 5.48 3.82 -9.38
N PHE A 22 4.62 4.17 -8.44
CA PHE A 22 3.80 5.37 -8.61
C PHE A 22 4.69 6.60 -8.77
N LEU A 23 5.69 6.71 -7.91
CA LEU A 23 6.58 7.85 -7.95
C LEU A 23 7.30 7.93 -9.29
N GLU A 24 7.70 6.80 -9.80
CA GLU A 24 8.42 6.73 -11.07
C GLU A 24 7.52 7.09 -12.24
N LEU A 25 6.30 6.58 -12.21
CA LEU A 25 5.37 6.81 -13.31
C LEU A 25 4.86 8.24 -13.36
N PHE A 26 4.61 8.81 -12.20
CA PHE A 26 4.01 10.13 -12.13
C PHE A 26 5.01 11.23 -11.78
N GLY A 27 6.23 10.85 -11.48
CA GLY A 27 7.26 11.83 -11.19
C GLY A 27 7.09 12.55 -9.89
N GLY A 28 6.38 11.96 -8.94
CA GLY A 28 6.20 12.56 -7.65
C GLY A 28 4.91 12.11 -7.01
N GLY A 29 4.60 12.70 -5.86
CA GLY A 29 3.40 12.33 -5.16
C GLY A 29 3.62 11.14 -4.25
N LYS A 30 2.52 10.57 -3.80
CA LYS A 30 2.56 9.45 -2.88
C LYS A 30 1.47 8.46 -3.22
N ALA A 31 1.77 7.21 -3.01
CA ALA A 31 0.79 6.15 -3.14
C ALA A 31 1.05 5.11 -2.07
N THR A 32 0.01 4.75 -1.36
CA THR A 32 0.12 3.77 -0.30
C THR A 32 -1.08 2.85 -0.33
N LEU A 33 -0.86 1.63 0.13
CA LEU A 33 -1.92 0.67 0.33
C LEU A 33 -2.21 0.57 1.81
N GLU A 34 -3.48 0.53 2.16
CA GLU A 34 -3.88 0.42 3.55
C GLU A 34 -4.91 -0.67 3.69
N LEU A 35 -4.86 -1.34 4.82
CA LEU A 35 -5.83 -2.38 5.12
C LEU A 35 -7.05 -1.74 5.74
N GLU A 36 -8.21 -2.08 5.19
CA GLU A 36 -9.46 -1.57 5.72
C GLU A 36 -9.71 -2.07 7.12
N ASP A 37 -9.41 -3.33 7.35
CA ASP A 37 -9.65 -3.95 8.64
C ASP A 37 -8.42 -4.72 9.04
N GLU A 38 -7.64 -4.15 9.93
CA GLU A 38 -6.41 -4.77 10.37
C GLU A 38 -6.65 -6.00 11.21
N THR A 39 -7.82 -6.08 11.84
CA THR A 39 -8.14 -7.23 12.65
C THR A 39 -8.58 -8.43 11.82
N ASP A 40 -9.00 -8.19 10.60
CA ASP A 40 -9.44 -9.26 9.71
C ASP A 40 -8.79 -9.08 8.36
N ILE A 41 -7.51 -9.37 8.31
CA ILE A 41 -6.72 -9.13 7.11
C ILE A 41 -7.24 -9.92 5.93
N LEU A 42 -7.66 -11.16 6.19
CA LEU A 42 -8.04 -12.05 5.10
C LEU A 42 -9.37 -11.65 4.48
N ASN A 43 -10.26 -11.06 5.27
CA ASN A 43 -11.57 -10.68 4.75
C ASN A 43 -11.71 -9.18 4.54
N GLY A 44 -10.80 -8.42 5.12
CA GLY A 44 -10.82 -6.98 4.93
C GLY A 44 -10.38 -6.60 3.55
N GLY A 45 -10.82 -5.45 3.11
CA GLY A 45 -10.41 -4.94 1.83
C GLY A 45 -9.11 -4.16 1.92
N ILE A 46 -8.59 -3.84 0.76
CA ILE A 46 -7.39 -3.01 0.68
C ILE A 46 -7.80 -1.69 0.07
N GLU A 47 -7.45 -0.62 0.76
CA GLU A 47 -7.74 0.71 0.27
C GLU A 47 -6.48 1.31 -0.33
N ILE A 48 -6.64 1.88 -1.51
CA ILE A 48 -5.52 2.51 -2.20
C ILE A 48 -5.63 4.01 -1.97
N ARG A 49 -4.58 4.57 -1.40
CA ARG A 49 -4.51 6.00 -1.17
C ARG A 49 -3.49 6.62 -2.10
N VAL A 50 -3.93 7.56 -2.88
CA VAL A 50 -3.08 8.16 -3.89
C VAL A 50 -3.09 9.67 -3.72
N GLN A 51 -1.92 10.24 -3.66
CA GLN A 51 -1.74 11.69 -3.63
C GLN A 51 -0.91 12.09 -4.84
N PRO A 52 -1.55 12.66 -5.85
CA PRO A 52 -0.78 13.07 -7.02
C PRO A 52 0.22 14.17 -6.66
N PRO A 53 1.26 14.34 -7.48
CA PRO A 53 2.23 15.38 -7.18
C PRO A 53 1.58 16.75 -7.17
N ALA A 54 2.04 17.57 -6.25
CA ALA A 54 1.51 18.92 -6.15
C ALA A 54 1.86 19.70 -7.40
N ARG A 55 0.92 20.48 -7.86
CA ARG A 55 1.13 21.28 -9.06
C ARG A 55 1.04 22.75 -8.70
N PRO A 56 1.98 23.52 -9.16
CA PRO A 56 1.87 24.97 -8.94
C PRO A 56 0.71 25.58 -9.67
#